data_b8106a31b7c1a7e4c65c51a39f93a2ce
#
_entry.id   b8106a31b7c1a7e4c65c51a39f93a2ce
#
_cell.length_a   1.000
_cell.length_b   1.000
_cell.length_c   1.000
_cell.angle_alpha   90.00
_cell.angle_beta   90.00
_cell.angle_gamma   90.00
#
_symmetry.space_group_name_H-M   'P 1'
#
loop_
_entity.id
_entity.type
_entity.pdbx_description
1 polymer ?
#
loop_
_entity_poly.entity_id
_entity_poly.type
_entity_poly.pdbx_seq_one_letter_code
_entity_poly.pdbx_strand_id
1 'polypeptide(L)'
;MSPAPTTPILHIDHLRFAYPGDPPIAADWSARIGAGVTLLQGDTGSGKSTLLRVLAGTLPATGGRLTLAGASLPGVAEAYRRQVFFVDPSTDAFDAMGVQECAASLRRADVPFDAVRWQALVDGFSLAPHLEKKMFMLSTGSKRKVWLAAALASSRPLTLLDEPTGALDAGSMRCLWRTLDEIAQEGDRTVIVASGERIDDVPLAGTITLPLGG
;
A
#
# COMPACT_ATOMS: atom_id res chain seq x y z
N MET A 1 28.50 -9.47 -2.66
CA MET A 1 27.71 -9.82 -3.85
C MET A 1 26.70 -8.70 -4.02
N SER A 2 26.78 -7.93 -5.11
CA SER A 2 25.74 -6.94 -5.43
C SER A 2 24.45 -7.70 -5.76
N PRO A 3 23.29 -7.26 -5.23
CA PRO A 3 22.02 -7.86 -5.61
C PRO A 3 21.81 -7.70 -7.12
N ALA A 4 21.27 -8.73 -7.75
CA ALA A 4 20.90 -8.67 -9.17
C ALA A 4 19.93 -7.50 -9.38
N PRO A 5 19.98 -6.78 -10.52
CA PRO A 5 19.05 -5.70 -10.77
C PRO A 5 17.63 -6.25 -10.79
N THR A 6 16.86 -5.94 -9.77
CA THR A 6 15.44 -6.27 -9.70
C THR A 6 14.72 -5.53 -10.81
N THR A 7 14.00 -6.25 -11.67
CA THR A 7 13.21 -5.62 -12.74
C THR A 7 12.22 -4.64 -12.12
N PRO A 8 12.19 -3.37 -12.53
CA PRO A 8 11.23 -2.42 -12.00
C PRO A 8 9.80 -2.89 -12.23
N ILE A 9 9.00 -2.87 -11.18
CA ILE A 9 7.59 -3.26 -11.21
C ILE A 9 6.72 -2.04 -11.52
N LEU A 10 6.98 -0.92 -10.84
CA LEU A 10 6.29 0.35 -11.06
C LEU A 10 7.21 1.34 -11.77
N HIS A 11 6.77 1.82 -12.92
CA HIS A 11 7.42 2.88 -13.69
C HIS A 11 6.62 4.16 -13.58
N ILE A 12 7.30 5.23 -13.24
CA ILE A 12 6.75 6.58 -13.10
C ILE A 12 7.53 7.47 -14.06
N ASP A 13 6.82 8.11 -14.99
CA ASP A 13 7.42 8.96 -16.02
C ASP A 13 6.77 10.35 -15.96
N HIS A 14 7.56 11.35 -15.60
CA HIS A 14 7.17 12.78 -15.59
C HIS A 14 5.87 13.07 -14.83
N LEU A 15 5.68 12.41 -13.68
CA LEU A 15 4.48 12.56 -12.87
C LEU A 15 4.35 13.98 -12.35
N ARG A 16 3.15 14.56 -12.51
CA ARG A 16 2.80 15.87 -12.00
C ARG A 16 1.51 15.79 -11.21
N PHE A 17 1.53 16.38 -10.04
CA PHE A 17 0.32 16.56 -9.23
C PHE A 17 0.47 17.75 -8.29
N ALA A 18 -0.54 18.61 -8.30
CA ALA A 18 -0.77 19.68 -7.33
C ALA A 18 -2.28 19.84 -7.12
N TYR A 19 -2.69 20.24 -5.93
CA TYR A 19 -4.05 20.79 -5.75
C TYR A 19 -4.10 22.22 -6.29
N PRO A 20 -5.26 22.71 -6.74
CA PRO A 20 -5.41 24.08 -7.18
C PRO A 20 -4.99 25.08 -6.10
N GLY A 21 -3.99 25.90 -6.40
CA GLY A 21 -3.46 26.92 -5.48
C GLY A 21 -2.38 26.44 -4.51
N ASP A 22 -2.08 25.15 -4.45
CA ASP A 22 -1.07 24.58 -3.56
C ASP A 22 0.26 24.29 -4.28
N PRO A 23 1.37 24.23 -3.55
CA PRO A 23 2.63 23.74 -4.07
C PRO A 23 2.53 22.30 -4.62
N PRO A 24 3.29 21.96 -5.67
CA PRO A 24 3.23 20.62 -6.24
C PRO A 24 3.75 19.56 -5.26
N ILE A 25 3.03 18.44 -5.16
CA ILE A 25 3.48 17.23 -4.48
C ILE A 25 4.47 16.47 -5.38
N ALA A 26 4.21 16.48 -6.69
CA ALA A 26 5.13 15.99 -7.72
C ALA A 26 5.19 17.01 -8.87
N ALA A 27 6.40 17.48 -9.19
CA ALA A 27 6.63 18.58 -10.15
C ALA A 27 7.32 18.14 -11.46
N ASP A 28 7.37 16.92 -11.79
CA ASP A 28 7.99 16.24 -12.95
C ASP A 28 8.80 15.00 -12.49
N TRP A 29 8.22 14.29 -11.55
CA TRP A 29 8.91 13.17 -10.91
C TRP A 29 8.94 11.93 -11.78
N SER A 30 10.13 11.37 -11.96
CA SER A 30 10.34 10.10 -12.64
C SER A 30 11.07 9.12 -11.72
N ALA A 31 10.61 7.87 -11.68
CA ALA A 31 11.21 6.83 -10.85
C ALA A 31 10.95 5.43 -11.43
N ARG A 32 11.79 4.49 -11.02
CA ARG A 32 11.64 3.05 -11.27
C ARG A 32 11.70 2.36 -9.92
N ILE A 33 10.57 1.77 -9.49
CA ILE A 33 10.46 1.13 -8.19
C ILE A 33 10.39 -0.38 -8.42
N GLY A 34 11.35 -1.09 -7.85
CA GLY A 34 11.48 -2.54 -7.94
C GLY A 34 10.67 -3.27 -6.88
N ALA A 35 10.83 -4.59 -6.84
CA ALA A 35 10.29 -5.44 -5.79
C ALA A 35 10.91 -5.12 -4.42
N GLY A 36 10.18 -5.43 -3.36
CA GLY A 36 10.58 -5.19 -1.98
C GLY A 36 9.81 -4.04 -1.34
N VAL A 37 10.27 -3.60 -0.18
CA VAL A 37 9.63 -2.55 0.61
C VAL A 37 10.31 -1.20 0.35
N THR A 38 9.54 -0.22 -0.09
CA THR A 38 9.99 1.17 -0.30
C THR A 38 9.29 2.07 0.71
N LEU A 39 10.08 2.90 1.42
CA LEU A 39 9.56 3.91 2.33
C LEU A 39 9.19 5.17 1.55
N LEU A 40 7.95 5.66 1.69
CA LEU A 40 7.55 7.00 1.32
C LEU A 40 7.55 7.87 2.58
N GLN A 41 8.62 8.65 2.76
CA GLN A 41 8.85 9.47 3.94
C GLN A 41 8.46 10.92 3.73
N GLY A 42 7.92 11.54 4.75
CA GLY A 42 7.61 12.97 4.79
C GLY A 42 6.81 13.35 6.02
N ASP A 43 6.85 14.60 6.38
CA ASP A 43 6.11 15.14 7.52
C ASP A 43 4.58 15.02 7.36
N THR A 44 3.86 15.21 8.45
CA THR A 44 2.40 15.33 8.40
C THR A 44 2.01 16.48 7.48
N GLY A 45 1.07 16.23 6.57
CA GLY A 45 0.66 17.23 5.57
C GLY A 45 1.56 17.35 4.34
N SER A 46 2.68 16.60 4.24
CA SER A 46 3.59 16.66 3.07
C SER A 46 2.99 16.09 1.77
N GLY A 47 1.81 15.45 1.83
CA GLY A 47 1.16 14.89 0.64
C GLY A 47 1.34 13.38 0.45
N LYS A 48 1.86 12.62 1.44
CA LYS A 48 2.02 11.16 1.37
C LYS A 48 0.74 10.44 0.93
N SER A 49 -0.36 10.65 1.66
CA SER A 49 -1.67 10.04 1.34
C SER A 49 -2.17 10.44 -0.05
N THR A 50 -1.95 11.69 -0.46
CA THR A 50 -2.30 12.16 -1.80
C THR A 50 -1.48 11.44 -2.86
N LEU A 51 -0.16 11.32 -2.68
CA LEU A 51 0.69 10.58 -3.61
C LEU A 51 0.27 9.11 -3.69
N LEU A 52 -0.03 8.46 -2.57
CA LEU A 52 -0.55 7.08 -2.59
C LEU A 52 -1.85 6.96 -3.39
N ARG A 53 -2.79 7.90 -3.27
CA ARG A 53 -4.03 7.92 -4.07
C ARG A 53 -3.75 8.11 -5.57
N VAL A 54 -2.75 8.93 -5.92
CA VAL A 54 -2.31 9.09 -7.31
C VAL A 54 -1.70 7.79 -7.83
N LEU A 55 -0.78 7.18 -7.07
CA LEU A 55 -0.16 5.90 -7.43
C LEU A 55 -1.18 4.75 -7.47
N ALA A 56 -2.23 4.80 -6.67
CA ALA A 56 -3.34 3.85 -6.71
C ALA A 56 -4.25 4.03 -7.94
N GLY A 57 -4.15 5.16 -8.65
CA GLY A 57 -5.05 5.50 -9.74
C GLY A 57 -6.47 5.87 -9.28
N THR A 58 -6.65 6.18 -7.99
CA THR A 58 -7.93 6.66 -7.42
C THR A 58 -8.04 8.18 -7.48
N LEU A 59 -6.91 8.88 -7.57
CA LEU A 59 -6.82 10.32 -7.79
C LEU A 59 -6.06 10.54 -9.11
N PRO A 60 -6.64 11.23 -10.11
CA PRO A 60 -5.97 11.43 -11.39
C PRO A 60 -4.79 12.38 -11.24
N ALA A 61 -3.64 12.01 -11.81
CA ALA A 61 -2.50 12.90 -11.95
C ALA A 61 -2.83 14.05 -12.89
N THR A 62 -2.19 15.22 -12.70
CA THR A 62 -2.33 16.35 -13.62
C THR A 62 -1.44 16.20 -14.88
N GLY A 63 -0.48 15.27 -14.86
CA GLY A 63 0.36 14.91 -15.99
C GLY A 63 1.27 13.74 -15.70
N GLY A 64 1.94 13.24 -16.72
CA GLY A 64 2.84 12.11 -16.64
C GLY A 64 2.17 10.76 -16.88
N ARG A 65 2.91 9.68 -16.61
CA ARG A 65 2.47 8.31 -16.84
C ARG A 65 2.91 7.40 -15.69
N LEU A 66 2.00 6.52 -15.28
CA LEU A 66 2.29 5.40 -14.39
C LEU A 66 2.13 4.11 -15.17
N THR A 67 3.09 3.19 -15.09
CA THR A 67 3.00 1.88 -15.71
C THR A 67 3.31 0.80 -14.68
N LEU A 68 2.42 -0.17 -14.54
CA LEU A 68 2.49 -1.26 -13.58
C LEU A 68 2.13 -2.56 -14.31
N ALA A 69 3.07 -3.50 -14.37
CA ALA A 69 2.89 -4.84 -14.96
C ALA A 69 2.13 -4.80 -16.32
N GLY A 70 2.54 -3.87 -17.21
CA GLY A 70 1.98 -3.73 -18.57
C GLY A 70 0.73 -2.85 -18.68
N ALA A 71 0.08 -2.47 -17.59
CA ALA A 71 -1.03 -1.51 -17.60
C ALA A 71 -0.54 -0.08 -17.29
N SER A 72 -1.14 0.93 -17.92
CA SER A 72 -0.70 2.32 -17.77
C SER A 72 -1.82 3.30 -17.44
N LEU A 73 -1.46 4.38 -16.72
CA LEU A 73 -2.28 5.59 -16.52
C LEU A 73 -1.57 6.81 -17.15
N PRO A 74 -2.28 7.67 -17.88
CA PRO A 74 -3.64 7.49 -18.37
C PRO A 74 -3.72 6.38 -19.43
N GLY A 75 -4.82 5.63 -19.43
CA GLY A 75 -5.02 4.51 -20.34
C GLY A 75 -6.12 3.58 -19.84
N VAL A 76 -5.81 2.28 -19.73
CA VAL A 76 -6.78 1.29 -19.21
C VAL A 76 -6.75 1.31 -17.67
N ALA A 77 -7.37 2.36 -17.10
CA ALA A 77 -7.34 2.64 -15.67
C ALA A 77 -7.81 1.46 -14.80
N GLU A 78 -8.80 0.72 -15.26
CA GLU A 78 -9.31 -0.45 -14.55
C GLU A 78 -8.25 -1.58 -14.49
N ALA A 79 -7.56 -1.87 -15.59
CA ALA A 79 -6.49 -2.86 -15.63
C ALA A 79 -5.32 -2.47 -14.71
N TYR A 80 -5.00 -1.17 -14.62
CA TYR A 80 -3.99 -0.66 -13.69
C TYR A 80 -4.45 -0.86 -12.24
N ARG A 81 -5.65 -0.36 -11.87
CA ARG A 81 -6.17 -0.46 -10.50
C ARG A 81 -6.35 -1.89 -10.01
N ARG A 82 -6.60 -2.85 -10.90
CA ARG A 82 -6.63 -4.28 -10.53
C ARG A 82 -5.31 -4.78 -9.96
N GLN A 83 -4.20 -4.20 -10.36
CA GLN A 83 -2.86 -4.60 -9.94
C GLN A 83 -2.40 -3.89 -8.66
N VAL A 84 -3.18 -2.93 -8.15
CA VAL A 84 -2.86 -2.19 -6.93
C VAL A 84 -3.74 -2.63 -5.78
N PHE A 85 -3.13 -2.90 -4.63
CA PHE A 85 -3.85 -2.95 -3.36
C PHE A 85 -3.70 -1.62 -2.65
N PHE A 86 -4.80 -0.94 -2.44
CA PHE A 86 -4.86 0.28 -1.65
C PHE A 86 -6.22 0.39 -0.96
N VAL A 87 -6.21 0.65 0.34
CA VAL A 87 -7.38 1.05 1.12
C VAL A 87 -7.05 2.37 1.78
N ASP A 88 -7.84 3.39 1.52
CA ASP A 88 -7.73 4.68 2.19
C ASP A 88 -8.12 4.52 3.67
N PRO A 89 -7.24 4.82 4.63
CA PRO A 89 -7.55 4.62 6.05
C PRO A 89 -8.72 5.48 6.58
N SER A 90 -9.12 6.51 5.83
CA SER A 90 -10.26 7.37 6.17
C SER A 90 -11.60 6.88 5.64
N THR A 91 -11.61 5.75 4.89
CA THR A 91 -12.85 5.25 4.25
C THR A 91 -13.81 4.64 5.27
N ASP A 92 -15.10 4.90 5.06
CA ASP A 92 -16.23 4.25 5.74
C ASP A 92 -16.97 3.25 4.82
N ALA A 93 -16.49 3.10 3.57
CA ALA A 93 -17.15 2.29 2.53
C ALA A 93 -17.40 0.82 2.94
N PHE A 94 -16.65 0.30 3.90
CA PHE A 94 -16.76 -1.07 4.38
C PHE A 94 -17.56 -1.20 5.67
N ASP A 95 -18.00 -0.11 6.30
CA ASP A 95 -18.57 -0.11 7.65
C ASP A 95 -19.81 -1.00 7.78
N ALA A 96 -20.66 -1.06 6.78
CA ALA A 96 -21.85 -1.92 6.76
C ALA A 96 -21.55 -3.42 6.55
N MET A 97 -20.37 -3.77 6.07
CA MET A 97 -19.97 -5.15 5.77
C MET A 97 -19.57 -5.92 7.03
N GLY A 98 -19.69 -7.25 6.98
CA GLY A 98 -19.01 -8.15 7.91
C GLY A 98 -17.49 -8.11 7.68
N VAL A 99 -16.70 -8.42 8.70
CA VAL A 99 -15.23 -8.47 8.56
C VAL A 99 -14.78 -9.44 7.48
N GLN A 100 -15.35 -10.64 7.46
CA GLN A 100 -15.05 -11.64 6.42
C GLN A 100 -15.52 -11.18 5.03
N GLU A 101 -16.67 -10.54 4.94
CA GLU A 101 -17.20 -9.97 3.70
C GLU A 101 -16.30 -8.85 3.16
N CYS A 102 -15.84 -7.94 4.04
CA CYS A 102 -14.87 -6.91 3.71
C CYS A 102 -13.57 -7.53 3.18
N ALA A 103 -13.00 -8.49 3.88
CA ALA A 103 -11.79 -9.19 3.45
C ALA A 103 -11.99 -9.89 2.09
N ALA A 104 -13.14 -10.53 1.88
CA ALA A 104 -13.48 -11.17 0.61
C ALA A 104 -13.62 -10.15 -0.53
N SER A 105 -14.23 -8.98 -0.28
CA SER A 105 -14.37 -7.91 -1.28
C SER A 105 -13.01 -7.32 -1.71
N LEU A 106 -12.07 -7.21 -0.78
CA LEU A 106 -10.72 -6.75 -1.03
C LEU A 106 -9.84 -7.77 -1.75
N ARG A 107 -10.14 -9.07 -1.59
CA ARG A 107 -9.39 -10.19 -2.15
C ARG A 107 -9.41 -10.23 -3.67
N ARG A 108 -10.53 -9.91 -4.34
CA ARG A 108 -10.76 -10.05 -5.79
C ARG A 108 -10.52 -11.49 -6.32
N ALA A 109 -11.47 -12.02 -7.03
CA ALA A 109 -11.41 -13.40 -7.54
C ALA A 109 -10.36 -13.63 -8.64
N ASP A 110 -9.94 -12.56 -9.32
CA ASP A 110 -9.01 -12.55 -10.46
C ASP A 110 -7.53 -12.35 -10.07
N VAL A 111 -7.24 -12.25 -8.76
CA VAL A 111 -5.87 -12.05 -8.24
C VAL A 111 -5.52 -13.17 -7.27
N PRO A 112 -4.33 -13.77 -7.36
CA PRO A 112 -3.88 -14.74 -6.37
C PRO A 112 -3.91 -14.17 -4.96
N PHE A 113 -4.29 -15.02 -4.01
CA PHE A 113 -4.40 -14.67 -2.60
C PHE A 113 -3.82 -15.79 -1.76
N ASP A 114 -2.88 -15.45 -0.91
CA ASP A 114 -2.24 -16.40 -0.01
C ASP A 114 -3.12 -16.66 1.21
N ALA A 115 -3.87 -17.77 1.17
CA ALA A 115 -4.77 -18.16 2.25
C ALA A 115 -4.00 -18.59 3.52
N VAL A 116 -2.79 -19.11 3.38
CA VAL A 116 -1.95 -19.51 4.53
C VAL A 116 -1.46 -18.25 5.24
N ARG A 117 -0.94 -17.29 4.49
CA ARG A 117 -0.53 -16.00 5.03
C ARG A 117 -1.70 -15.24 5.65
N TRP A 118 -2.88 -15.26 5.03
CA TRP A 118 -4.08 -14.67 5.60
C TRP A 118 -4.38 -15.23 6.99
N GLN A 119 -4.36 -16.57 7.15
CA GLN A 119 -4.62 -17.19 8.44
C GLN A 119 -3.55 -16.81 9.48
N ALA A 120 -2.28 -16.82 9.09
CA ALA A 120 -1.20 -16.39 9.97
C ALA A 120 -1.33 -14.91 10.42
N LEU A 121 -1.84 -14.05 9.53
CA LEU A 121 -2.12 -12.64 9.84
C LEU A 121 -3.36 -12.46 10.72
N VAL A 122 -4.40 -13.28 10.54
CA VAL A 122 -5.57 -13.32 11.45
C VAL A 122 -5.11 -13.61 12.87
N ASP A 123 -4.22 -14.59 13.04
CA ASP A 123 -3.68 -14.95 14.35
C ASP A 123 -2.72 -13.87 14.88
N GLY A 124 -1.77 -13.42 14.06
CA GLY A 124 -0.76 -12.42 14.42
C GLY A 124 -1.32 -11.04 14.76
N PHE A 125 -2.42 -10.64 14.13
CA PHE A 125 -3.15 -9.42 14.45
C PHE A 125 -4.25 -9.60 15.49
N SER A 126 -4.42 -10.82 16.02
CA SER A 126 -5.50 -11.18 16.97
C SER A 126 -6.89 -10.82 16.44
N LEU A 127 -7.16 -11.12 15.18
CA LEU A 127 -8.42 -10.80 14.51
C LEU A 127 -9.52 -11.85 14.74
N ALA A 128 -9.19 -13.05 15.21
CA ALA A 128 -10.15 -14.15 15.39
C ALA A 128 -11.44 -13.72 16.14
N PRO A 129 -11.41 -12.95 17.25
CA PRO A 129 -12.62 -12.50 17.95
C PRO A 129 -13.47 -11.48 17.20
N HIS A 130 -12.98 -11.00 16.06
CA HIS A 130 -13.61 -9.95 15.27
C HIS A 130 -14.23 -10.45 13.97
N LEU A 131 -13.90 -11.64 13.50
CA LEU A 131 -14.28 -12.14 12.18
C LEU A 131 -15.80 -12.16 11.94
N GLU A 132 -16.61 -12.39 12.97
CA GLU A 132 -18.08 -12.44 12.87
C GLU A 132 -18.75 -11.07 13.11
N LYS A 133 -17.96 -10.01 13.36
CA LYS A 133 -18.49 -8.66 13.61
C LYS A 133 -18.68 -7.88 12.32
N LYS A 134 -19.49 -6.82 12.40
CA LYS A 134 -19.53 -5.78 11.36
C LYS A 134 -18.35 -4.82 11.52
N MET A 135 -17.85 -4.28 10.41
CA MET A 135 -16.71 -3.37 10.41
C MET A 135 -16.94 -2.12 11.29
N PHE A 136 -18.15 -1.57 11.31
CA PHE A 136 -18.46 -0.41 12.17
C PHE A 136 -18.35 -0.70 13.68
N MET A 137 -18.38 -1.97 14.09
CA MET A 137 -18.22 -2.39 15.48
C MET A 137 -16.76 -2.47 15.92
N LEU A 138 -15.81 -2.33 15.00
CA LEU A 138 -14.40 -2.41 15.27
C LEU A 138 -13.82 -1.05 15.62
N SER A 139 -12.81 -1.04 16.50
CA SER A 139 -11.98 0.16 16.69
C SER A 139 -11.19 0.48 15.40
N THR A 140 -10.71 1.70 15.26
CA THR A 140 -9.87 2.13 14.15
C THR A 140 -8.66 1.21 13.97
N GLY A 141 -8.01 0.81 15.06
CA GLY A 141 -6.89 -0.13 15.00
C GLY A 141 -7.31 -1.53 14.51
N SER A 142 -8.47 -2.04 14.95
CA SER A 142 -8.96 -3.33 14.48
C SER A 142 -9.39 -3.30 13.02
N LYS A 143 -10.03 -2.23 12.53
CA LYS A 143 -10.33 -2.04 11.10
C LYS A 143 -9.03 -2.06 10.28
N ARG A 144 -8.01 -1.32 10.74
CA ARG A 144 -6.70 -1.27 10.09
C ARG A 144 -6.05 -2.64 9.98
N LYS A 145 -6.09 -3.46 11.04
CA LYS A 145 -5.58 -4.82 11.03
C LYS A 145 -6.26 -5.69 9.97
N VAL A 146 -7.58 -5.57 9.76
CA VAL A 146 -8.30 -6.29 8.69
C VAL A 146 -7.78 -5.91 7.33
N TRP A 147 -7.61 -4.60 7.05
CA TRP A 147 -7.11 -4.11 5.78
C TRP A 147 -5.65 -4.52 5.53
N LEU A 148 -4.81 -4.45 6.57
CA LEU A 148 -3.41 -4.90 6.51
C LEU A 148 -3.32 -6.40 6.23
N ALA A 149 -4.12 -7.23 6.92
CA ALA A 149 -4.13 -8.67 6.66
C ALA A 149 -4.53 -8.97 5.20
N ALA A 150 -5.56 -8.30 4.68
CA ALA A 150 -5.96 -8.45 3.28
C ALA A 150 -4.89 -7.97 2.29
N ALA A 151 -4.22 -6.85 2.60
CA ALA A 151 -3.14 -6.28 1.79
C ALA A 151 -1.93 -7.20 1.69
N LEU A 152 -1.48 -7.69 2.85
CA LEU A 152 -0.26 -8.51 2.96
C LEU A 152 -0.48 -9.94 2.41
N ALA A 153 -1.70 -10.47 2.47
CA ALA A 153 -2.06 -11.75 1.87
C ALA A 153 -2.38 -11.65 0.36
N SER A 154 -2.53 -10.43 -0.19
CA SER A 154 -2.75 -10.22 -1.63
C SER A 154 -1.44 -10.35 -2.38
N SER A 155 -1.45 -11.02 -3.54
CA SER A 155 -0.29 -11.11 -4.44
C SER A 155 -0.31 -10.05 -5.56
N ARG A 156 -0.93 -8.89 -5.31
CA ARG A 156 -0.90 -7.80 -6.30
C ARG A 156 0.51 -7.24 -6.47
N PRO A 157 0.90 -6.88 -7.71
CA PRO A 157 2.22 -6.33 -7.98
C PRO A 157 2.58 -5.08 -7.17
N LEU A 158 1.57 -4.27 -6.78
CA LEU A 158 1.76 -3.08 -5.96
C LEU A 158 0.82 -3.06 -4.76
N THR A 159 1.37 -2.92 -3.58
CA THR A 159 0.65 -2.69 -2.32
C THR A 159 1.04 -1.33 -1.74
N LEU A 160 0.06 -0.52 -1.40
CA LEU A 160 0.24 0.83 -0.85
C LEU A 160 -0.35 0.87 0.57
N LEU A 161 0.49 1.20 1.54
CA LEU A 161 0.13 1.26 2.97
C LEU A 161 0.33 2.68 3.48
N ASP A 162 -0.74 3.31 3.96
CA ASP A 162 -0.73 4.67 4.49
C ASP A 162 -0.72 4.65 6.02
N GLU A 163 0.39 5.09 6.62
CA GLU A 163 0.65 5.11 8.07
C GLU A 163 0.21 3.79 8.75
N PRO A 164 0.74 2.62 8.31
CA PRO A 164 0.19 1.33 8.69
C PRO A 164 0.31 1.02 10.19
N THR A 165 1.25 1.65 10.89
CA THR A 165 1.49 1.46 12.34
C THR A 165 0.49 2.20 13.22
N GLY A 166 -0.20 3.19 12.68
CA GLY A 166 -1.13 4.00 13.45
C GLY A 166 -2.21 3.16 14.14
N ALA A 167 -2.36 3.34 15.45
CA ALA A 167 -3.31 2.62 16.32
C ALA A 167 -3.10 1.09 16.39
N LEU A 168 -1.92 0.57 16.04
CA LEU A 168 -1.53 -0.82 16.28
C LEU A 168 -0.92 -0.99 17.67
N ASP A 169 -1.19 -2.11 18.30
CA ASP A 169 -0.45 -2.57 19.49
C ASP A 169 0.92 -3.16 19.09
N ALA A 170 1.81 -3.28 20.07
CA ALA A 170 3.18 -3.77 19.83
C ALA A 170 3.24 -5.20 19.23
N GLY A 171 2.28 -6.07 19.55
CA GLY A 171 2.18 -7.41 18.95
C GLY A 171 1.88 -7.35 17.47
N SER A 172 0.91 -6.51 17.11
CA SER A 172 0.52 -6.28 15.72
C SER A 172 1.61 -5.58 14.91
N MET A 173 2.35 -4.64 15.50
CA MET A 173 3.51 -4.03 14.84
C MET A 173 4.58 -5.07 14.50
N ARG A 174 4.94 -5.94 15.46
CA ARG A 174 5.89 -7.03 15.18
C ARG A 174 5.41 -7.98 14.08
N CYS A 175 4.10 -8.29 14.05
CA CYS A 175 3.50 -9.09 12.99
C CYS A 175 3.64 -8.41 11.63
N LEU A 176 3.31 -7.10 11.55
CA LEU A 176 3.45 -6.30 10.35
C LEU A 176 4.88 -6.32 9.81
N TRP A 177 5.86 -5.97 10.66
CA TRP A 177 7.25 -5.88 10.23
C TRP A 177 7.83 -7.22 9.79
N ARG A 178 7.56 -8.30 10.52
CA ARG A 178 7.96 -9.64 10.11
C ARG A 178 7.39 -10.01 8.74
N THR A 179 6.11 -9.75 8.50
CA THR A 179 5.50 -10.09 7.20
C THR A 179 6.04 -9.23 6.07
N LEU A 180 6.36 -7.96 6.32
CA LEU A 180 6.99 -7.10 5.32
C LEU A 180 8.44 -7.55 5.01
N ASP A 181 9.17 -8.03 6.01
CA ASP A 181 10.51 -8.63 5.80
C ASP A 181 10.42 -9.90 4.94
N GLU A 182 9.46 -10.79 5.21
CA GLU A 182 9.19 -11.97 4.38
C GLU A 182 8.91 -11.57 2.92
N ILE A 183 8.04 -10.58 2.69
CA ILE A 183 7.71 -10.07 1.35
C ILE A 183 8.94 -9.44 0.68
N ALA A 184 9.77 -8.73 1.43
CA ALA A 184 11.01 -8.16 0.89
C ALA A 184 11.97 -9.26 0.42
N GLN A 185 12.05 -10.38 1.13
CA GLN A 185 12.88 -11.53 0.77
C GLN A 185 12.31 -12.31 -0.42
N GLU A 186 10.99 -12.42 -0.55
CA GLU A 186 10.33 -13.05 -1.71
C GLU A 186 10.62 -12.29 -3.02
N GLY A 187 10.66 -10.96 -2.96
CA GLY A 187 11.08 -10.12 -4.08
C GLY A 187 10.17 -10.19 -5.32
N ASP A 188 8.90 -10.52 -5.15
CA ASP A 188 7.93 -10.73 -6.23
C ASP A 188 6.99 -9.53 -6.47
N ARG A 189 6.92 -8.58 -5.54
CA ARG A 189 6.04 -7.40 -5.57
C ARG A 189 6.65 -6.18 -4.91
N THR A 190 6.08 -5.03 -5.18
CA THR A 190 6.43 -3.76 -4.53
C THR A 190 5.45 -3.45 -3.40
N VAL A 191 5.97 -3.12 -2.23
CA VAL A 191 5.17 -2.53 -1.14
C VAL A 191 5.70 -1.13 -0.87
N ILE A 192 4.86 -0.10 -0.99
CA ILE A 192 5.19 1.27 -0.60
C ILE A 192 4.52 1.54 0.75
N VAL A 193 5.32 1.84 1.75
CA VAL A 193 4.87 2.20 3.10
C VAL A 193 5.06 3.70 3.28
N ALA A 194 3.96 4.44 3.39
CA ALA A 194 4.02 5.85 3.75
C ALA A 194 4.10 6.00 5.27
N SER A 195 5.11 6.72 5.75
CA SER A 195 5.31 6.99 7.16
C SER A 195 5.98 8.35 7.40
N GLY A 196 5.62 9.02 8.49
CA GLY A 196 6.36 10.17 9.02
C GLY A 196 7.66 9.75 9.71
N GLU A 197 7.75 8.52 10.18
CA GLU A 197 8.88 7.97 10.89
C GLU A 197 9.77 7.11 9.98
N ARG A 198 11.02 6.92 10.39
CA ARG A 198 11.93 5.96 9.75
C ARG A 198 11.49 4.54 10.08
N ILE A 199 11.75 3.64 9.16
CA ILE A 199 11.51 2.20 9.34
C ILE A 199 12.88 1.52 9.33
N ASP A 200 13.27 0.98 10.49
CA ASP A 200 14.53 0.26 10.67
C ASP A 200 14.29 -1.25 10.86
N ASP A 201 13.03 -1.67 10.96
CA ASP A 201 12.62 -3.06 11.23
C ASP A 201 12.61 -3.97 9.99
N VAL A 202 12.72 -3.39 8.78
CA VAL A 202 12.61 -4.12 7.50
C VAL A 202 13.68 -3.59 6.53
N PRO A 203 14.38 -4.46 5.77
CA PRO A 203 15.28 -4.01 4.72
C PRO A 203 14.52 -3.26 3.64
N LEU A 204 14.89 -2.00 3.43
CA LEU A 204 14.26 -1.15 2.43
C LEU A 204 14.95 -1.30 1.06
N ALA A 205 14.15 -1.54 0.02
CA ALA A 205 14.60 -1.48 -1.37
C ALA A 205 14.87 -0.04 -1.84
N GLY A 206 14.26 0.94 -1.18
CA GLY A 206 14.46 2.37 -1.47
C GLY A 206 13.69 3.28 -0.52
N THR A 207 13.98 4.57 -0.63
CA THR A 207 13.26 5.63 0.09
C THR A 207 12.90 6.75 -0.87
N ILE A 208 11.66 7.19 -0.80
CA ILE A 208 11.12 8.34 -1.52
C ILE A 208 10.82 9.41 -0.47
N THR A 209 11.42 10.59 -0.60
CA THR A 209 11.22 11.68 0.38
C THR A 209 10.39 12.80 -0.23
N LEU A 210 9.34 13.20 0.47
CA LEU A 210 8.52 14.36 0.08
C LEU A 210 9.05 15.67 0.69
N PRO A 211 8.90 16.81 -0.03
CA PRO A 211 8.30 16.94 -1.34
C PRO A 211 9.20 16.40 -2.44
N LEU A 212 8.59 15.91 -3.54
CA LEU A 212 9.32 15.50 -4.73
C LEU A 212 9.71 16.77 -5.50
N GLY A 213 10.88 17.29 -5.20
CA GLY A 213 11.47 18.41 -5.89
C GLY A 213 11.81 18.07 -7.33
N GLY A 214 11.71 19.07 -8.20
CA GLY A 214 12.29 19.04 -9.52
C GLY A 214 13.83 19.18 -9.47
#